data_4056c41182544732086ce2d34591470e
#
_entry.id   4056c41182544732086ce2d34591470e
#
_cell.length_a   1.000
_cell.length_b   1.000
_cell.length_c   1.000
_cell.angle_alpha   90.00
_cell.angle_beta   90.00
_cell.angle_gamma   90.00
#
_symmetry.space_group_name_H-M   'P 1'
#
loop_
_entity.id
_entity.type
_entity.pdbx_description
1 polymer ?
#
loop_
_entity_poly.entity_id
_entity_poly.type
_entity_poly.pdbx_seq_one_letter_code
_entity_poly.pdbx_strand_id
1 'polypeptide(L)'
;TMEVQYTNSWADMSAEAEVATKLIDDGCVLISQHADTTGAPSACQEKGVPCVGYNVDMISVAPDSALTSAANNWGPYYTYAVQCVVDGKAIDTDWCKGFAEGAVAITDLNSNTVAEGTAEKVSEVEAGIIDGSIHVFDTSTFTVNGSSLEDLIAEGGDYAKYEAYVSDGY
;
A
#
# COMPACT_ATOMS: atom_id res chain seq x y z
N THR A 1 -2.45 5.74 17.08
CA THR A 1 -2.79 7.00 16.40
C THR A 1 -2.01 7.05 15.09
N MET A 2 -2.62 7.52 14.02
CA MET A 2 -2.01 7.74 12.73
C MET A 2 -2.10 9.23 12.40
N GLU A 3 -1.00 9.82 11.93
CA GLU A 3 -0.96 11.19 11.43
C GLU A 3 -0.69 11.17 9.94
N VAL A 4 -1.39 11.99 9.17
CA VAL A 4 -1.28 12.05 7.71
C VAL A 4 -0.89 13.47 7.30
N GLN A 5 0.13 13.57 6.45
CA GLN A 5 0.56 14.83 5.85
C GLN A 5 0.67 14.67 4.33
N TYR A 6 0.18 15.65 3.59
CA TYR A 6 0.18 15.64 2.14
C TYR A 6 1.28 16.55 1.60
N THR A 7 2.09 16.02 0.68
CA THR A 7 3.08 16.81 -0.09
C THR A 7 2.45 17.57 -1.26
N ASN A 8 1.20 17.20 -1.64
CA ASN A 8 0.52 17.68 -2.84
C ASN A 8 1.30 17.46 -4.15
N SER A 9 2.23 16.52 -4.14
CA SER A 9 3.03 16.09 -5.28
C SER A 9 3.30 14.59 -5.19
N TRP A 10 3.31 13.90 -6.32
CA TRP A 10 3.73 12.50 -6.39
C TRP A 10 5.24 12.33 -6.30
N ALA A 11 6.02 13.32 -6.73
CA ALA A 11 7.46 13.21 -6.87
C ALA A 11 8.16 14.55 -6.54
N ASP A 12 8.21 14.87 -5.24
CA ASP A 12 9.00 16.00 -4.72
C ASP A 12 9.85 15.52 -3.55
N MET A 13 11.09 15.14 -3.84
CA MET A 13 12.02 14.58 -2.86
C MET A 13 12.23 15.51 -1.65
N SER A 14 12.30 16.83 -1.86
CA SER A 14 12.50 17.78 -0.77
C SER A 14 11.27 17.86 0.12
N ALA A 15 10.08 18.00 -0.47
CA ALA A 15 8.83 18.06 0.29
C ALA A 15 8.57 16.75 1.05
N GLU A 16 8.86 15.59 0.44
CA GLU A 16 8.74 14.30 1.10
C GLU A 16 9.67 14.16 2.30
N ALA A 17 10.93 14.57 2.17
CA ALA A 17 11.90 14.56 3.27
C ALA A 17 11.52 15.53 4.39
N GLU A 18 11.05 16.73 4.05
CA GLU A 18 10.59 17.73 5.03
C GLU A 18 9.37 17.23 5.82
N VAL A 19 8.38 16.64 5.12
CA VAL A 19 7.18 16.11 5.74
C VAL A 19 7.50 14.91 6.64
N ALA A 20 8.33 13.98 6.17
CA ALA A 20 8.77 12.84 6.98
C ALA A 20 9.52 13.31 8.24
N THR A 21 10.44 14.27 8.10
CA THR A 21 11.16 14.87 9.23
C THR A 21 10.19 15.50 10.23
N LYS A 22 9.21 16.26 9.74
CA LYS A 22 8.20 16.88 10.61
C LYS A 22 7.40 15.83 11.38
N LEU A 23 6.90 14.80 10.74
CA LEU A 23 6.16 13.71 11.39
C LEU A 23 7.01 13.04 12.49
N ILE A 24 8.29 12.81 12.21
CA ILE A 24 9.23 12.24 13.20
C ILE A 24 9.42 13.20 14.38
N ASP A 25 9.61 14.48 14.13
CA ASP A 25 9.79 15.49 15.17
C ASP A 25 8.50 15.69 15.99
N ASP A 26 7.33 15.44 15.41
CA ASP A 26 6.02 15.42 16.10
C ASP A 26 5.79 14.12 16.91
N GLY A 27 6.72 13.15 16.83
CA GLY A 27 6.73 11.94 17.65
C GLY A 27 6.27 10.65 16.94
N CYS A 28 6.13 10.66 15.64
CA CYS A 28 5.87 9.43 14.88
C CYS A 28 7.09 8.50 14.92
N VAL A 29 6.85 7.24 15.25
CA VAL A 29 7.89 6.20 15.42
C VAL A 29 8.00 5.24 14.24
N LEU A 30 7.16 5.41 13.25
CA LEU A 30 7.13 4.70 11.99
C LEU A 30 6.61 5.64 10.91
N ILE A 31 7.28 5.69 9.78
CA ILE A 31 6.83 6.45 8.62
C ILE A 31 6.41 5.47 7.52
N SER A 32 5.22 5.67 6.96
CA SER A 32 4.77 4.99 5.75
C SER A 32 4.57 6.01 4.65
N GLN A 33 5.16 5.76 3.50
CA GLN A 33 5.07 6.68 2.37
C GLN A 33 4.10 6.15 1.32
N HIS A 34 3.52 7.07 0.54
CA HIS A 34 2.75 6.77 -0.67
C HIS A 34 3.18 7.64 -1.86
N ALA A 35 4.08 8.59 -1.65
CA ALA A 35 4.73 9.34 -2.72
C ALA A 35 5.92 8.56 -3.31
N ASP A 36 6.42 8.97 -4.48
CA ASP A 36 7.22 8.10 -5.35
C ASP A 36 8.74 8.27 -5.21
N THR A 37 9.23 9.21 -4.38
CA THR A 37 10.68 9.46 -4.32
C THR A 37 11.35 8.78 -3.12
N THR A 38 12.66 8.92 -3.04
CA THR A 38 13.47 8.43 -1.91
C THR A 38 13.56 9.45 -0.76
N GLY A 39 12.81 10.55 -0.81
CA GLY A 39 12.92 11.62 0.18
C GLY A 39 12.57 11.18 1.59
N ALA A 40 11.40 10.55 1.76
CA ALA A 40 10.97 10.07 3.08
C ALA A 40 11.85 8.94 3.64
N PRO A 41 12.23 7.89 2.88
CA PRO A 41 13.18 6.88 3.35
C PRO A 41 14.55 7.46 3.74
N SER A 42 15.08 8.43 2.98
CA SER A 42 16.34 9.09 3.32
C SER A 42 16.27 9.84 4.64
N ALA A 43 15.18 10.58 4.88
CA ALA A 43 14.95 11.26 6.15
C ALA A 43 14.84 10.27 7.32
N CYS A 44 14.16 9.15 7.11
CA CYS A 44 14.06 8.07 8.10
C CYS A 44 15.43 7.47 8.42
N GLN A 45 16.28 7.24 7.41
CA GLN A 45 17.65 6.76 7.59
C GLN A 45 18.48 7.74 8.43
N GLU A 46 18.39 9.03 8.14
CA GLU A 46 19.11 10.06 8.91
C GLU A 46 18.65 10.16 10.37
N LYS A 47 17.36 10.00 10.60
CA LYS A 47 16.73 10.10 11.94
C LYS A 47 16.74 8.77 12.72
N GLY A 48 17.07 7.64 12.09
CA GLY A 48 17.03 6.32 12.70
C GLY A 48 15.61 5.84 13.03
N VAL A 49 14.62 6.22 12.23
CA VAL A 49 13.22 5.85 12.41
C VAL A 49 12.82 4.84 11.34
N PRO A 50 12.16 3.73 11.72
CA PRO A 50 11.69 2.74 10.75
C PRO A 50 10.75 3.32 9.71
N CYS A 51 10.81 2.81 8.46
CA CYS A 51 9.87 3.20 7.42
C CYS A 51 9.41 2.03 6.56
N VAL A 52 8.22 2.20 5.98
CA VAL A 52 7.68 1.39 4.91
C VAL A 52 7.67 2.25 3.65
N GLY A 53 8.37 1.78 2.63
CA GLY A 53 8.46 2.47 1.35
C GLY A 53 7.28 2.17 0.43
N TYR A 54 7.33 2.74 -0.76
CA TYR A 54 6.30 2.55 -1.78
C TYR A 54 6.93 2.27 -3.15
N ASN A 55 6.26 1.40 -3.90
CA ASN A 55 6.46 1.09 -5.31
C ASN A 55 7.74 0.32 -5.65
N VAL A 56 8.86 0.63 -5.03
CA VAL A 56 10.14 -0.06 -5.20
C VAL A 56 10.78 -0.38 -3.86
N ASP A 57 11.72 -1.32 -3.87
CA ASP A 57 12.53 -1.63 -2.68
C ASP A 57 13.39 -0.41 -2.25
N MET A 58 13.20 0.02 -1.02
CA MET A 58 13.92 1.15 -0.42
C MET A 58 15.07 0.73 0.50
N ILE A 59 15.38 -0.57 0.62
CA ILE A 59 16.47 -1.05 1.50
C ILE A 59 17.83 -0.47 1.08
N SER A 60 18.07 -0.33 -0.22
CA SER A 60 19.32 0.27 -0.71
C SER A 60 19.45 1.76 -0.38
N VAL A 61 18.34 2.46 -0.15
CA VAL A 61 18.28 3.88 0.21
C VAL A 61 18.38 4.08 1.73
N ALA A 62 17.70 3.22 2.47
CA ALA A 62 17.59 3.31 3.92
C ALA A 62 17.88 1.94 4.58
N PRO A 63 19.15 1.43 4.51
CA PRO A 63 19.47 0.08 4.94
C PRO A 63 19.23 -0.20 6.43
N ASP A 64 19.24 0.83 7.25
CA ASP A 64 19.05 0.72 8.71
C ASP A 64 17.63 1.18 9.15
N SER A 65 16.79 1.58 8.21
CA SER A 65 15.44 2.12 8.53
C SER A 65 14.33 1.51 7.70
N ALA A 66 14.54 1.20 6.42
CA ALA A 66 13.51 0.58 5.60
C ALA A 66 13.22 -0.85 6.10
N LEU A 67 11.95 -1.14 6.36
CA LEU A 67 11.46 -2.47 6.74
C LEU A 67 11.14 -3.30 5.50
N THR A 68 10.40 -2.72 4.58
CA THR A 68 9.92 -3.24 3.30
C THR A 68 9.27 -2.10 2.52
N SER A 69 8.70 -2.40 1.36
CA SER A 69 7.86 -1.47 0.61
C SER A 69 6.62 -2.17 0.05
N ALA A 70 5.48 -1.48 0.05
CA ALA A 70 4.33 -1.90 -0.74
C ALA A 70 4.60 -1.62 -2.22
N ALA A 71 4.33 -2.58 -3.09
CA ALA A 71 4.68 -2.48 -4.50
C ALA A 71 3.55 -2.93 -5.43
N ASN A 72 3.44 -2.27 -6.57
CA ASN A 72 2.61 -2.72 -7.68
C ASN A 72 3.43 -3.65 -8.58
N ASN A 73 2.88 -4.80 -8.89
CA ASN A 73 3.46 -5.72 -9.87
C ASN A 73 2.66 -5.67 -11.17
N TRP A 74 3.17 -4.97 -12.15
CA TRP A 74 2.52 -4.78 -13.44
C TRP A 74 2.60 -6.00 -14.37
N GLY A 75 3.42 -7.01 -14.04
CA GLY A 75 3.63 -8.20 -14.87
C GLY A 75 2.33 -8.95 -15.21
N PRO A 76 1.48 -9.28 -14.23
CA PRO A 76 0.19 -9.93 -14.49
C PRO A 76 -0.71 -9.13 -15.45
N TYR A 77 -0.82 -7.82 -15.26
CA TYR A 77 -1.61 -6.97 -16.16
C TYR A 77 -1.07 -6.94 -17.57
N TYR A 78 0.23 -6.75 -17.76
CA TYR A 78 0.82 -6.74 -19.10
C TYR A 78 0.68 -8.08 -19.80
N THR A 79 0.85 -9.19 -19.07
CA THR A 79 0.63 -10.53 -19.62
C THR A 79 -0.81 -10.71 -20.07
N TYR A 80 -1.78 -10.30 -19.24
CA TYR A 80 -3.20 -10.33 -19.58
C TYR A 80 -3.50 -9.46 -20.81
N ALA A 81 -3.04 -8.21 -20.84
CA ALA A 81 -3.30 -7.29 -21.94
C ALA A 81 -2.73 -7.80 -23.28
N VAL A 82 -1.49 -8.31 -23.26
CA VAL A 82 -0.87 -8.93 -24.44
C VAL A 82 -1.65 -10.17 -24.91
N GLN A 83 -2.10 -11.02 -23.97
CA GLN A 83 -2.90 -12.20 -24.31
C GLN A 83 -4.24 -11.81 -24.95
N CYS A 84 -4.90 -10.75 -24.45
CA CYS A 84 -6.12 -10.24 -25.09
C CYS A 84 -5.88 -9.84 -26.55
N VAL A 85 -4.79 -9.14 -26.82
CA VAL A 85 -4.42 -8.76 -28.20
C VAL A 85 -4.17 -9.98 -29.08
N VAL A 86 -3.42 -10.97 -28.59
CA VAL A 86 -3.14 -12.22 -29.31
C VAL A 86 -4.43 -12.98 -29.60
N ASP A 87 -5.36 -13.03 -28.67
CA ASP A 87 -6.64 -13.73 -28.80
C ASP A 87 -7.70 -12.92 -29.59
N GLY A 88 -7.42 -11.68 -29.99
CA GLY A 88 -8.39 -10.78 -30.63
C GLY A 88 -9.54 -10.35 -29.70
N LYS A 89 -9.32 -10.36 -28.39
CA LYS A 89 -10.27 -9.92 -27.36
C LYS A 89 -10.05 -8.47 -26.99
N ALA A 90 -11.09 -7.79 -26.51
CA ALA A 90 -10.94 -6.49 -25.89
C ALA A 90 -10.23 -6.62 -24.52
N ILE A 91 -9.37 -5.66 -24.20
CA ILE A 91 -8.84 -5.51 -22.86
C ILE A 91 -9.96 -4.93 -21.99
N ASP A 92 -10.14 -5.46 -20.78
CA ASP A 92 -11.12 -4.93 -19.84
C ASP A 92 -10.84 -3.46 -19.52
N THR A 93 -11.88 -2.66 -19.42
CA THR A 93 -11.76 -1.24 -19.11
C THR A 93 -11.51 -0.98 -17.63
N ASP A 94 -11.76 -1.99 -16.79
CA ASP A 94 -11.58 -1.96 -15.35
C ASP A 94 -10.89 -3.26 -14.91
N TRP A 95 -9.57 -3.21 -14.71
CA TRP A 95 -8.77 -4.32 -14.25
C TRP A 95 -8.17 -3.99 -12.88
N CYS A 96 -8.80 -4.48 -11.82
CA CYS A 96 -8.34 -4.34 -10.45
C CYS A 96 -8.08 -5.72 -9.86
N LYS A 97 -6.83 -5.97 -9.44
CA LYS A 97 -6.38 -7.25 -8.90
C LYS A 97 -5.46 -7.02 -7.70
N GLY A 98 -5.42 -8.01 -6.82
CA GLY A 98 -4.71 -7.95 -5.54
C GLY A 98 -3.56 -8.96 -5.43
N PHE A 99 -3.33 -9.39 -4.20
CA PHE A 99 -2.31 -10.40 -3.87
C PHE A 99 -2.58 -11.75 -4.55
N ALA A 100 -3.84 -12.18 -4.64
CA ALA A 100 -4.20 -13.47 -5.21
C ALA A 100 -3.73 -13.63 -6.67
N GLU A 101 -3.77 -12.56 -7.45
CA GLU A 101 -3.29 -12.54 -8.83
C GLU A 101 -1.85 -12.05 -8.95
N GLY A 102 -1.20 -11.72 -7.84
CA GLY A 102 0.15 -11.19 -7.80
C GLY A 102 0.28 -9.77 -8.37
N ALA A 103 -0.81 -8.99 -8.40
CA ALA A 103 -0.81 -7.62 -8.93
C ALA A 103 -0.25 -6.61 -7.93
N VAL A 104 -0.33 -6.91 -6.64
CA VAL A 104 0.33 -6.18 -5.56
C VAL A 104 1.27 -7.12 -4.81
N ALA A 105 2.30 -6.58 -4.21
CA ALA A 105 3.30 -7.34 -3.48
C ALA A 105 3.89 -6.49 -2.34
N ILE A 106 4.55 -7.16 -1.43
CA ILE A 106 5.50 -6.55 -0.49
C ILE A 106 6.91 -6.88 -1.01
N THR A 107 7.80 -5.92 -1.03
CA THR A 107 9.22 -6.17 -1.36
C THR A 107 9.90 -6.99 -0.27
N ASP A 108 11.13 -7.41 -0.49
CA ASP A 108 11.87 -8.17 0.51
C ASP A 108 11.84 -7.47 1.88
N LEU A 109 11.70 -8.26 2.92
CA LEU A 109 11.81 -7.79 4.30
C LEU A 109 13.30 -7.56 4.64
N ASN A 110 13.61 -6.39 5.16
CA ASN A 110 14.96 -6.05 5.57
C ASN A 110 15.33 -6.79 6.86
N SER A 111 16.10 -7.86 6.74
CA SER A 111 16.53 -8.69 7.87
C SER A 111 17.33 -7.94 8.95
N ASN A 112 17.86 -6.75 8.62
CA ASN A 112 18.62 -5.94 9.60
C ASN A 112 17.70 -5.09 10.50
N THR A 113 16.46 -4.85 10.08
CA THR A 113 15.55 -3.89 10.73
C THR A 113 14.28 -4.51 11.25
N VAL A 114 13.78 -5.58 10.63
CA VAL A 114 12.55 -6.25 11.07
C VAL A 114 12.78 -7.07 12.33
N ALA A 115 11.79 -7.10 13.22
CA ALA A 115 11.83 -7.91 14.42
C ALA A 115 11.71 -9.41 14.10
N GLU A 116 12.19 -10.26 15.01
CA GLU A 116 11.99 -11.71 14.94
C GLU A 116 10.49 -12.03 14.86
N GLY A 117 10.11 -12.96 13.99
CA GLY A 117 8.72 -13.34 13.76
C GLY A 117 7.96 -12.45 12.77
N THR A 118 8.55 -11.36 12.28
CA THR A 118 7.87 -10.47 11.32
C THR A 118 7.55 -11.18 10.02
N ALA A 119 8.50 -11.96 9.47
CA ALA A 119 8.32 -12.65 8.19
C ALA A 119 7.16 -13.65 8.25
N GLU A 120 7.07 -14.43 9.31
CA GLU A 120 6.00 -15.38 9.55
C GLU A 120 4.66 -14.67 9.66
N LYS A 121 4.61 -13.55 10.40
CA LYS A 121 3.36 -12.80 10.57
C LYS A 121 2.91 -12.11 9.29
N VAL A 122 3.81 -11.56 8.51
CA VAL A 122 3.51 -10.99 7.19
C VAL A 122 2.95 -12.07 6.26
N SER A 123 3.59 -13.25 6.19
CA SER A 123 3.11 -14.36 5.35
C SER A 123 1.74 -14.89 5.81
N GLU A 124 1.48 -14.94 7.10
CA GLU A 124 0.16 -15.33 7.65
C GLU A 124 -0.92 -14.34 7.20
N VAL A 125 -0.67 -13.04 7.34
CA VAL A 125 -1.63 -11.99 6.95
C VAL A 125 -1.86 -11.98 5.45
N GLU A 126 -0.79 -12.10 4.65
CA GLU A 126 -0.89 -12.18 3.19
C GLU A 126 -1.73 -13.39 2.75
N ALA A 127 -1.49 -14.55 3.33
CA ALA A 127 -2.30 -15.75 3.07
C ALA A 127 -3.77 -15.54 3.45
N GLY A 128 -4.05 -14.89 4.58
CA GLY A 128 -5.41 -14.57 5.01
C GLY A 128 -6.12 -13.57 4.10
N ILE A 129 -5.40 -12.62 3.52
CA ILE A 129 -5.96 -11.71 2.51
C ILE A 129 -6.27 -12.48 1.22
N ILE A 130 -5.38 -13.38 0.79
CA ILE A 130 -5.55 -14.20 -0.42
C ILE A 130 -6.75 -15.14 -0.31
N ASP A 131 -6.92 -15.79 0.83
CA ASP A 131 -8.03 -16.74 1.05
C ASP A 131 -9.34 -16.07 1.52
N GLY A 132 -9.32 -14.75 1.76
CA GLY A 132 -10.49 -13.97 2.15
C GLY A 132 -10.87 -14.08 3.63
N SER A 133 -10.04 -14.69 4.48
CA SER A 133 -10.27 -14.73 5.93
C SER A 133 -9.89 -13.43 6.63
N ILE A 134 -9.06 -12.61 5.98
CA ILE A 134 -8.70 -11.25 6.39
C ILE A 134 -9.16 -10.28 5.32
N HIS A 135 -9.97 -9.31 5.70
CA HIS A 135 -10.37 -8.18 4.87
C HIS A 135 -9.54 -6.95 5.25
N VAL A 136 -9.04 -6.22 4.25
CA VAL A 136 -8.26 -4.98 4.48
C VAL A 136 -9.12 -3.91 5.13
N PHE A 137 -10.41 -3.83 4.73
CA PHE A 137 -11.38 -2.90 5.30
C PHE A 137 -12.50 -3.66 6.02
N ASP A 138 -12.79 -3.26 7.24
CA ASP A 138 -14.00 -3.70 7.95
C ASP A 138 -15.17 -2.80 7.52
N THR A 139 -15.91 -3.24 6.51
CA THR A 139 -17.04 -2.50 5.94
C THR A 139 -18.19 -2.27 6.90
N SER A 140 -18.26 -3.03 8.01
CA SER A 140 -19.30 -2.85 9.02
C SER A 140 -19.21 -1.50 9.74
N THR A 141 -18.02 -0.88 9.71
CA THR A 141 -17.74 0.41 10.36
C THR A 141 -17.85 1.61 9.41
N PHE A 142 -17.99 1.37 8.11
CA PHE A 142 -17.95 2.42 7.09
C PHE A 142 -19.34 2.88 6.69
N THR A 143 -19.49 4.19 6.48
CA THR A 143 -20.69 4.78 5.90
C THR A 143 -20.31 5.67 4.71
N VAL A 144 -21.19 5.72 3.71
CA VAL A 144 -21.08 6.60 2.56
C VAL A 144 -22.41 7.32 2.39
N ASN A 145 -22.41 8.63 2.54
CA ASN A 145 -23.63 9.44 2.47
C ASN A 145 -24.76 8.94 3.40
N GLY A 146 -24.39 8.38 4.56
CA GLY A 146 -25.34 7.87 5.54
C GLY A 146 -25.85 6.45 5.32
N SER A 147 -25.45 5.77 4.23
CA SER A 147 -25.70 4.35 4.00
C SER A 147 -24.51 3.53 4.46
N SER A 148 -24.74 2.33 5.02
CA SER A 148 -23.63 1.44 5.33
C SER A 148 -22.94 0.96 4.05
N LEU A 149 -21.65 0.71 4.11
CA LEU A 149 -20.94 0.17 2.97
C LEU A 149 -21.38 -1.28 2.68
N GLU A 150 -21.82 -2.02 3.69
CA GLU A 150 -22.38 -3.36 3.54
C GLU A 150 -23.66 -3.36 2.69
N ASP A 151 -24.57 -2.37 2.91
CA ASP A 151 -25.78 -2.26 2.10
C ASP A 151 -25.44 -1.96 0.64
N LEU A 152 -24.45 -1.09 0.37
CA LEU A 152 -24.01 -0.77 -0.98
C LEU A 152 -23.35 -1.98 -1.68
N ILE A 153 -22.61 -2.81 -0.94
CA ILE A 153 -22.02 -4.06 -1.46
C ILE A 153 -23.12 -5.09 -1.75
N ALA A 154 -24.11 -5.23 -0.86
CA ALA A 154 -25.23 -6.16 -1.02
C ALA A 154 -26.09 -5.85 -2.25
N GLU A 155 -26.12 -4.59 -2.72
CA GLU A 155 -26.78 -4.18 -3.95
C GLU A 155 -26.04 -4.58 -5.24
N GLY A 156 -24.97 -5.37 -5.15
CA GLY A 156 -24.31 -6.01 -6.28
C GLY A 156 -22.97 -5.38 -6.69
N GLY A 157 -22.35 -4.61 -5.81
CA GLY A 157 -21.01 -4.11 -5.99
C GLY A 157 -19.95 -5.08 -5.48
N ASP A 158 -18.78 -5.05 -6.09
CA ASP A 158 -17.62 -5.69 -5.54
C ASP A 158 -16.82 -4.70 -4.65
N TYR A 159 -15.96 -5.24 -3.81
CA TYR A 159 -15.20 -4.48 -2.81
C TYR A 159 -14.38 -3.35 -3.41
N ALA A 160 -13.75 -3.59 -4.54
CA ALA A 160 -12.90 -2.61 -5.23
C ALA A 160 -13.69 -1.39 -5.74
N LYS A 161 -14.96 -1.59 -6.10
CA LYS A 161 -15.83 -0.49 -6.55
C LYS A 161 -16.20 0.48 -5.43
N TYR A 162 -16.26 -0.01 -4.21
CA TYR A 162 -16.68 0.80 -3.05
C TYR A 162 -15.51 1.42 -2.31
N GLU A 163 -14.29 1.02 -2.57
CA GLU A 163 -13.10 1.64 -2.00
C GLU A 163 -13.05 3.15 -2.28
N ALA A 164 -13.47 3.57 -3.48
CA ALA A 164 -13.56 4.98 -3.84
C ALA A 164 -14.63 5.77 -3.07
N TYR A 165 -15.56 5.09 -2.42
CA TYR A 165 -16.64 5.71 -1.64
C TYR A 165 -16.34 5.78 -0.14
N VAL A 166 -15.25 5.23 0.31
CA VAL A 166 -14.82 5.27 1.73
C VAL A 166 -14.21 6.64 2.04
N SER A 167 -15.01 7.70 1.89
CA SER A 167 -14.56 9.07 2.22
C SER A 167 -14.89 9.48 3.66
N ASP A 168 -15.89 8.84 4.26
CA ASP A 168 -16.40 9.20 5.58
C ASP A 168 -15.81 8.32 6.70
N GLY A 169 -15.08 7.28 6.35
CA GLY A 169 -14.47 6.32 7.29
C GLY A 169 -12.96 6.53 7.55
N TYR A 170 -12.37 7.54 6.94
CA TYR A 170 -10.96 7.90 7.13
C TYR A 170 -10.78 9.12 8.01
#